data_dae16571e68a2d983d4753abb35df86f
#
_entry.id   dae16571e68a2d983d4753abb35df86f
#
_cell.length_a   1.000
_cell.length_b   1.000
_cell.length_c   1.000
_cell.angle_alpha   90.00
_cell.angle_beta   90.00
_cell.angle_gamma   90.00
#
_symmetry.space_group_name_H-M   'P 1'
#
loop_
_entity.id
_entity.type
_entity.pdbx_description
1 polymer ?
#
loop_
_entity_poly.entity_id
_entity_poly.type
_entity_poly.pdbx_seq_one_letter_code
_entity_poly.pdbx_strand_id
1 'polypeptide(L)'
;MLVSESSGSKVDLPEELLNVLPSDPYEQLDVARKITSVALSTRVDALQSESSALRAELADRDRLIAELQSQVESMDAALSEAADKLARADQDK
;
A
#
# COMPACT_ATOMS: atom_id res chain seq x y z
N MET A 1 -12.66 -12.60 20.89
CA MET A 1 -12.62 -13.19 21.16
C MET A 1 -12.59 -13.97 21.52
N LEU A 2 -12.41 -14.27 21.38
CA LEU A 2 -12.39 -15.07 21.71
C LEU A 2 -12.56 -15.90 22.27
N VAL A 3 -12.64 -16.33 22.27
CA VAL A 3 -12.87 -17.10 22.75
C VAL A 3 -13.09 -17.61 23.47
N SER A 4 -13.45 -18.00 23.45
CA SER A 4 -13.82 -18.56 24.10
C SER A 4 -13.99 -19.24 24.49
N GLU A 5 -14.34 -19.50 24.25
CA GLU A 5 -14.67 -20.16 24.63
C GLU A 5 -14.42 -21.01 24.96
N SER A 6 -14.29 -21.17 24.80
CA SER A 6 -14.23 -22.06 25.15
C SER A 6 -14.13 -22.61 25.90
N SER A 7 -14.33 -22.16 25.97
CA SER A 7 -14.41 -22.76 27.09
C SER A 7 -13.64 -23.94 27.34
N GLY A 8 -12.93 -23.90 28.07
CA GLY A 8 -12.18 -25.06 28.22
C GLY A 8 -12.36 -25.97 27.08
N SER A 9 -13.02 -25.43 26.15
CA SER A 9 -13.31 -26.25 25.05
C SER A 9 -12.05 -26.53 24.28
N LYS A 10 -11.99 -27.68 23.79
CA LYS A 10 -10.88 -28.09 22.99
C LYS A 10 -11.02 -27.52 21.61
N VAL A 11 -9.92 -26.97 21.13
CA VAL A 11 -9.86 -26.57 19.75
C VAL A 11 -9.63 -27.81 18.91
N ASP A 12 -10.46 -27.99 17.93
CA ASP A 12 -10.36 -29.14 17.03
C ASP A 12 -9.32 -28.85 15.97
N LEU A 13 -8.26 -29.64 15.95
CA LEU A 13 -7.24 -29.58 14.91
C LEU A 13 -7.42 -30.78 13.99
N PRO A 14 -7.07 -30.66 12.71
CA PRO A 14 -7.10 -31.81 11.83
C PRO A 14 -6.21 -32.93 12.36
N GLU A 15 -6.66 -34.14 12.15
CA GLU A 15 -5.94 -35.30 12.65
C GLU A 15 -4.55 -35.41 12.05
N GLU A 16 -4.41 -35.08 10.79
CA GLU A 16 -3.10 -35.09 10.12
C GLU A 16 -2.13 -34.14 10.83
N LEU A 17 -2.63 -32.99 11.26
CA LEU A 17 -1.80 -32.02 11.98
C LEU A 17 -1.42 -32.56 13.36
N LEU A 18 -2.37 -33.16 14.05
CA LEU A 18 -2.11 -33.73 15.37
C LEU A 18 -1.04 -34.81 15.31
N ASN A 19 -1.03 -35.56 14.21
CA ASN A 19 -0.07 -36.65 14.04
C ASN A 19 1.36 -36.16 13.86
N VAL A 20 1.57 -34.94 13.35
CA VAL A 20 2.90 -34.40 13.13
C VAL A 20 3.36 -33.46 14.24
N LEU A 21 2.47 -33.08 15.13
CA LEU A 21 2.85 -32.20 16.24
C LEU A 21 3.59 -32.99 17.31
N PRO A 22 4.55 -32.35 17.99
CA PRO A 22 5.20 -32.99 19.13
C PRO A 22 4.19 -33.31 20.22
N SER A 23 4.45 -34.29 21.02
CA SER A 23 3.59 -34.63 22.14
C SER A 23 3.85 -33.79 23.37
N ASP A 24 5.07 -33.22 23.47
CA ASP A 24 5.46 -32.40 24.61
C ASP A 24 4.83 -31.00 24.49
N PRO A 25 4.10 -30.54 25.52
CA PRO A 25 3.48 -29.21 25.47
C PRO A 25 4.45 -28.07 25.23
N TYR A 26 5.66 -28.17 25.78
CA TYR A 26 6.66 -27.11 25.58
C TYR A 26 7.13 -27.03 24.15
N GLU A 27 7.28 -28.19 23.51
CA GLU A 27 7.62 -28.23 22.08
C GLU A 27 6.46 -27.76 21.23
N GLN A 28 5.24 -28.07 21.62
CA GLN A 28 4.04 -27.59 20.93
C GLN A 28 3.97 -26.07 20.95
N LEU A 29 4.27 -25.47 22.10
CA LEU A 29 4.30 -24.01 22.23
C LEU A 29 5.38 -23.39 21.37
N ASP A 30 6.53 -24.04 21.29
CA ASP A 30 7.62 -23.55 20.46
C ASP A 30 7.25 -23.58 18.97
N VAL A 31 6.62 -24.64 18.52
CA VAL A 31 6.14 -24.74 17.14
C VAL A 31 5.10 -23.68 16.87
N ALA A 32 4.15 -23.49 17.78
CA ALA A 32 3.11 -22.47 17.63
C ALA A 32 3.71 -21.07 17.49
N ARG A 33 4.73 -20.77 18.32
CA ARG A 33 5.41 -19.49 18.28
C ARG A 33 6.11 -19.29 16.93
N LYS A 34 6.74 -20.33 16.42
CA LYS A 34 7.44 -20.26 15.14
C LYS A 34 6.46 -20.07 13.99
N ILE A 35 5.34 -20.77 14.03
CA ILE A 35 4.30 -20.63 13.02
C ILE A 35 3.75 -19.19 13.03
N THR A 36 3.50 -18.66 14.22
CA THR A 36 3.01 -17.29 14.37
C THR A 36 4.03 -16.28 13.81
N SER A 37 5.31 -16.52 14.11
CA SER A 37 6.39 -15.66 13.60
C SER A 37 6.45 -15.66 12.09
N VAL A 38 6.30 -16.82 11.46
CA VAL A 38 6.30 -16.93 10.01
C VAL A 38 5.11 -16.19 9.43
N ALA A 39 3.93 -16.36 10.02
CA ALA A 39 2.72 -15.68 9.55
C ALA A 39 2.84 -14.17 9.65
N LEU A 40 3.38 -13.67 10.76
CA LEU A 40 3.61 -12.24 10.94
C LEU A 40 4.61 -11.70 9.94
N SER A 41 5.70 -12.41 9.74
CA SER A 41 6.72 -12.02 8.78
C SER A 41 6.17 -11.94 7.36
N THR A 42 5.37 -12.94 6.99
CA THR A 42 4.72 -12.98 5.68
C THR A 42 3.77 -11.77 5.51
N ARG A 43 3.01 -11.47 6.55
CA ARG A 43 2.06 -10.35 6.50
C ARG A 43 2.78 -9.01 6.43
N VAL A 44 3.84 -8.85 7.20
CA VAL A 44 4.67 -7.63 7.17
C VAL A 44 5.28 -7.43 5.79
N ASP A 45 5.83 -8.50 5.21
CA ASP A 45 6.43 -8.42 3.88
C ASP A 45 5.40 -8.01 2.82
N ALA A 46 4.19 -8.57 2.91
CA ALA A 46 3.12 -8.22 1.99
C ALA A 46 2.74 -6.75 2.11
N LEU A 47 2.62 -6.26 3.34
CA LEU A 47 2.28 -4.86 3.59
C LEU A 47 3.39 -3.92 3.12
N GLN A 48 4.64 -4.29 3.31
CA GLN A 48 5.77 -3.49 2.85
C GLN A 48 5.81 -3.41 1.33
N SER A 49 5.54 -4.53 0.66
CA SER A 49 5.44 -4.56 -0.80
C SER A 49 4.34 -3.64 -1.31
N GLU A 50 3.19 -3.72 -0.68
CA GLU A 50 2.05 -2.90 -1.06
C GLU A 50 2.36 -1.42 -0.83
N SER A 51 2.98 -1.11 0.30
CA SER A 51 3.37 0.25 0.63
C SER A 51 4.36 0.81 -0.40
N SER A 52 5.34 0.01 -0.80
CA SER A 52 6.31 0.42 -1.81
C SER A 52 5.66 0.68 -3.15
N ALA A 53 4.72 -0.19 -3.54
CA ALA A 53 4.00 -0.02 -4.79
C ALA A 53 3.17 1.26 -4.80
N LEU A 54 2.51 1.54 -3.67
CA LEU A 54 1.71 2.75 -3.55
C LEU A 54 2.57 4.01 -3.59
N ARG A 55 3.75 3.97 -2.96
CA ARG A 55 4.67 5.10 -3.01
C ARG A 55 5.16 5.38 -4.42
N ALA A 56 5.45 4.32 -5.17
CA ALA A 56 5.87 4.46 -6.56
C ALA A 56 4.77 5.07 -7.41
N GLU A 57 3.55 4.64 -7.17
CA GLU A 57 2.38 5.17 -7.87
C GLU A 57 2.17 6.64 -7.56
N LEU A 58 2.33 7.02 -6.29
CA LEU A 58 2.23 8.43 -5.89
C LEU A 58 3.30 9.28 -6.55
N ALA A 59 4.52 8.77 -6.63
CA ALA A 59 5.62 9.50 -7.27
C ALA A 59 5.32 9.72 -8.76
N ASP A 60 4.73 8.73 -9.43
CA ASP A 60 4.35 8.87 -10.83
C ASP A 60 3.27 9.92 -11.02
N ARG A 61 2.29 9.92 -10.13
CA ARG A 61 1.21 10.90 -10.20
C ARG A 61 1.71 12.31 -9.91
N ASP A 62 2.64 12.44 -8.97
CA ASP A 62 3.26 13.74 -8.66
C ASP A 62 4.00 14.29 -9.87
N ARG A 63 4.71 13.42 -10.59
CA ARG A 63 5.39 13.84 -11.82
C ARG A 63 4.39 14.30 -12.88
N LEU A 64 3.30 13.58 -13.03
CA LEU A 64 2.27 13.95 -13.98
C LEU A 64 1.66 15.29 -13.63
N ILE A 65 1.37 15.51 -12.35
CA ILE A 65 0.83 16.79 -11.88
C ILE A 65 1.80 17.93 -12.20
N ALA A 66 3.08 17.72 -11.94
CA ALA A 66 4.10 18.75 -12.23
C ALA A 66 4.16 19.06 -13.73
N GLU A 67 4.07 18.04 -14.58
CA GLU A 67 4.02 18.22 -16.03
C GLU A 67 2.80 19.01 -16.46
N LEU A 68 1.64 18.65 -15.93
CA LEU A 68 0.40 19.35 -16.27
C LEU A 68 0.43 20.80 -15.81
N GLN A 69 0.98 21.06 -14.62
CA GLN A 69 1.14 22.42 -14.12
C GLN A 69 2.03 23.23 -15.03
N SER A 70 3.11 22.63 -15.49
CA SER A 70 4.05 23.28 -16.42
C SER A 70 3.35 23.60 -17.74
N GLN A 71 2.54 22.69 -18.26
CA GLN A 71 1.78 22.91 -19.49
C GLN A 71 0.75 24.03 -19.33
N VAL A 72 0.07 24.05 -18.19
CA VAL A 72 -0.90 25.11 -17.89
C VAL A 72 -0.21 26.46 -17.85
N GLU A 73 0.94 26.55 -17.19
CA GLU A 73 1.70 27.80 -17.12
C GLU A 73 2.14 28.26 -18.51
N SER A 74 2.59 27.32 -19.31
CA SER A 74 3.01 27.60 -20.68
C SER A 74 1.87 28.13 -21.54
N MET A 75 0.71 27.49 -21.45
CA MET A 75 -0.48 27.92 -22.18
C MET A 75 -0.97 29.28 -21.69
N ASP A 76 -0.91 29.51 -20.40
CA ASP A 76 -1.29 30.77 -19.80
C ASP A 76 -0.42 31.90 -20.31
N ALA A 77 0.88 31.67 -20.38
CA ALA A 77 1.83 32.66 -20.92
C ALA A 77 1.57 32.91 -22.40
N ALA A 78 1.28 31.86 -23.16
CA ALA A 78 0.97 32.01 -24.58
C ALA A 78 -0.32 32.80 -24.80
N LEU A 79 -1.34 32.56 -23.98
CA LEU A 79 -2.58 33.29 -24.05
C LEU A 79 -2.39 34.77 -23.72
N SER A 80 -1.60 35.02 -22.68
CA SER A 80 -1.29 36.39 -22.26
C SER A 80 -0.56 37.15 -23.37
N GLU A 81 0.41 36.49 -23.99
CA GLU A 81 1.16 37.09 -25.11
C GLU A 81 0.26 37.36 -26.31
N ALA A 82 -0.62 36.42 -26.63
CA ALA A 82 -1.55 36.58 -27.73
C ALA A 82 -2.52 37.76 -27.48
N ALA A 83 -2.99 37.86 -26.24
CA ALA A 83 -3.85 38.96 -25.85
C ALA A 83 -3.16 40.32 -25.99
N ASP A 84 -1.89 40.38 -25.57
CA ASP A 84 -1.11 41.62 -25.72
C ASP A 84 -0.89 42.00 -27.16
N LYS A 85 -0.62 41.04 -28.00
CA LYS A 85 -0.43 41.28 -29.44
C LYS A 85 -1.72 41.77 -30.08
N LEU A 86 -2.83 41.21 -29.70
CA LEU A 86 -4.13 41.61 -30.22
C LEU A 86 -4.45 43.04 -29.79
N ALA A 87 -4.21 43.36 -28.53
CA ALA A 87 -4.44 44.71 -28.03
C ALA A 87 -3.58 45.75 -28.77
N ARG A 88 -2.33 45.42 -29.06
CA ARG A 88 -1.45 46.30 -29.78
C ARG A 88 -1.87 46.48 -31.22
N ALA A 89 -2.28 45.41 -31.85
CA ALA A 89 -2.78 45.50 -33.23
C ALA A 89 -4.00 46.41 -33.31
N ASP A 90 -4.87 46.34 -32.29
CA ASP A 90 -6.04 47.22 -32.22
C ASP A 90 -5.66 48.69 -32.08
N GLN A 91 -4.62 48.97 -31.30
CA GLN A 91 -4.17 50.33 -31.11
C GLN A 91 -3.52 50.94 -32.37
N ASP A 92 -2.91 50.10 -33.17
CA ASP A 92 -2.21 50.53 -34.37
C ASP A 92 -3.10 50.86 -35.53
N LYS A 93 -4.37 50.69 -35.38
CA LYS A 93 -5.35 51.02 -36.46
C LYS A 93 -5.46 52.50 -36.76
#